data_dadead346894bdbaa51beda8cd084eac
#
_entry.id   dadead346894bdbaa51beda8cd084eac
#
_cell.length_a   1.000
_cell.length_b   1.000
_cell.length_c   1.000
_cell.angle_alpha   90.00
_cell.angle_beta   90.00
_cell.angle_gamma   90.00
#
_symmetry.space_group_name_H-M   'P 1'
#
loop_
_entity.id
_entity.type
_entity.pdbx_description
1 polymer ?
#
loop_
_entity_poly.entity_id
_entity_poly.type
_entity_poly.pdbx_seq_one_letter_code
_entity_poly.pdbx_strand_id
1 'polypeptide(L)'
;GSNRSWRHVYGGDGAHVAIDPRNPAVLYASAQNVSLGRSVDGGASFVDATAGLSDTPIFIMPYVLDPSAPDRLYAGGTRLWRTDNQGRNWRPVSQLFGVEFRHRVSALAVSPTNPERMLVGNQVAIHWNAQALSSASTTSWMGTSPRAGWVSSLVFDPLDADVAYATYSNFGGDHVWRSADGGRSWTAIDGSGAGRLPDMPVHSIAIDPTDRQRLYLGTDLGVYVSVDGGAHWAQENTGFANAITESVQIARGDAGNPPRLYAFTYGRGVWS
;
A
#
# COMPACT_ATOMS: atom_id res chain seq x y z
N GLY A 1 24.02 20.98 -12.43
CA GLY A 1 23.16 20.46 -11.39
C GLY A 1 22.29 21.59 -10.85
N SER A 2 20.97 21.54 -11.08
CA SER A 2 20.05 22.48 -10.46
C SER A 2 19.97 22.16 -8.98
N ASN A 3 20.28 23.13 -8.16
CA ASN A 3 20.14 23.08 -6.71
C ASN A 3 18.62 23.01 -6.41
N ARG A 4 18.05 21.79 -6.35
CA ARG A 4 16.66 21.60 -5.93
C ARG A 4 16.62 21.72 -4.42
N SER A 5 16.24 22.89 -3.93
CA SER A 5 16.01 23.09 -2.50
C SER A 5 14.78 22.29 -2.07
N TRP A 6 14.96 21.31 -1.18
CA TRP A 6 13.86 20.64 -0.51
C TRP A 6 13.24 21.56 0.51
N ARG A 7 11.91 21.66 0.52
CA ARG A 7 11.16 22.39 1.53
C ARG A 7 10.48 21.40 2.47
N HIS A 8 10.71 21.55 3.75
CA HIS A 8 9.96 20.81 4.76
C HIS A 8 8.53 21.36 4.81
N VAL A 9 7.52 20.54 4.61
CA VAL A 9 6.11 20.96 4.49
C VAL A 9 5.19 20.36 5.55
N TYR A 10 5.58 19.24 6.16
CA TYR A 10 4.81 18.59 7.21
C TYR A 10 5.76 18.00 8.26
N GLY A 11 5.44 18.16 9.56
CA GLY A 11 6.32 17.77 10.66
C GLY A 11 6.11 16.32 11.12
N GLY A 12 7.08 15.81 11.87
CA GLY A 12 7.09 14.45 12.45
C GLY A 12 8.07 13.53 11.74
N ASP A 13 7.98 12.21 12.01
CA ASP A 13 8.94 11.21 11.51
C ASP A 13 8.78 10.92 10.02
N GLY A 14 7.77 11.51 9.37
CA GLY A 14 7.43 11.22 7.99
C GLY A 14 6.84 9.80 7.81
N ALA A 15 5.82 9.68 6.98
CA ALA A 15 5.15 8.41 6.76
C ALA A 15 4.55 8.35 5.35
N HIS A 16 3.29 7.96 5.25
CA HIS A 16 2.60 7.87 3.97
C HIS A 16 2.20 9.25 3.42
N VAL A 17 2.18 9.37 2.10
CA VAL A 17 1.61 10.50 1.38
C VAL A 17 0.61 10.00 0.35
N ALA A 18 -0.43 10.78 0.10
CA ALA A 18 -1.39 10.49 -0.97
C ALA A 18 -1.77 11.80 -1.66
N ILE A 19 -1.97 11.73 -2.97
CA ILE A 19 -2.34 12.88 -3.80
C ILE A 19 -3.61 12.53 -4.54
N ASP A 20 -4.60 13.42 -4.53
CA ASP A 20 -5.80 13.25 -5.35
C ASP A 20 -5.41 13.30 -6.84
N PRO A 21 -5.59 12.21 -7.61
CA PRO A 21 -5.18 12.17 -9.01
C PRO A 21 -6.00 13.11 -9.91
N ARG A 22 -7.15 13.59 -9.45
CA ARG A 22 -8.02 14.52 -10.17
C ARG A 22 -7.68 15.99 -9.87
N ASN A 23 -7.10 16.24 -8.67
CA ASN A 23 -6.71 17.56 -8.22
C ASN A 23 -5.43 17.51 -7.38
N PRO A 24 -4.24 17.67 -8.00
CA PRO A 24 -2.95 17.58 -7.31
C PRO A 24 -2.73 18.65 -6.21
N ALA A 25 -3.58 19.67 -6.13
CA ALA A 25 -3.55 20.61 -5.02
C ALA A 25 -4.07 19.98 -3.71
N VAL A 26 -4.88 18.90 -3.81
CA VAL A 26 -5.35 18.14 -2.66
C VAL A 26 -4.38 17.00 -2.40
N LEU A 27 -3.74 17.02 -1.25
CA LEU A 27 -2.81 15.97 -0.84
C LEU A 27 -2.87 15.76 0.67
N TYR A 28 -2.41 14.59 1.07
CA TYR A 28 -2.37 14.15 2.46
C TYR A 28 -0.95 13.76 2.82
N ALA A 29 -0.54 14.10 4.04
CA ALA A 29 0.72 13.68 4.61
C ALA A 29 0.46 13.18 6.04
N SER A 30 1.13 12.11 6.44
CA SER A 30 1.02 11.57 7.78
C SER A 30 2.37 11.53 8.49
N ALA A 31 2.31 11.41 9.80
CA ALA A 31 3.43 11.15 10.68
C ALA A 31 3.08 9.97 11.59
N GLN A 32 3.83 9.81 12.69
CA GLN A 32 3.61 8.73 13.64
C GLN A 32 2.24 8.82 14.33
N ASN A 33 1.74 7.67 14.76
CA ASN A 33 0.46 7.49 15.46
C ASN A 33 -0.74 7.92 14.58
N VAL A 34 -1.77 8.52 15.19
CA VAL A 34 -2.92 9.10 14.49
C VAL A 34 -2.58 10.53 14.09
N SER A 35 -1.77 10.70 13.07
CA SER A 35 -1.40 12.02 12.55
C SER A 35 -1.61 12.03 11.05
N LEU A 36 -2.58 12.80 10.58
CA LEU A 36 -2.90 12.98 9.16
C LEU A 36 -3.26 14.43 8.91
N GLY A 37 -2.50 15.08 8.05
CA GLY A 37 -2.77 16.42 7.57
C GLY A 37 -3.28 16.39 6.14
N ARG A 38 -4.20 17.28 5.81
CA ARG A 38 -4.68 17.54 4.46
C ARG A 38 -4.26 18.93 4.01
N SER A 39 -3.72 19.01 2.81
CA SER A 39 -3.52 20.26 2.05
C SER A 39 -4.57 20.37 0.94
N VAL A 40 -4.90 21.61 0.55
CA VAL A 40 -5.71 21.95 -0.63
C VAL A 40 -5.03 22.99 -1.51
N ASP A 41 -3.77 23.27 -1.23
CA ASP A 41 -2.96 24.33 -1.88
C ASP A 41 -1.59 23.80 -2.37
N GLY A 42 -1.53 22.50 -2.72
CA GLY A 42 -0.31 21.88 -3.23
C GLY A 42 0.79 21.70 -2.18
N GLY A 43 0.43 21.56 -0.91
CA GLY A 43 1.37 21.39 0.19
C GLY A 43 1.93 22.68 0.75
N ALA A 44 1.34 23.84 0.44
CA ALA A 44 1.75 25.10 1.03
C ALA A 44 1.32 25.20 2.51
N SER A 45 0.14 24.68 2.83
CA SER A 45 -0.37 24.55 4.19
C SER A 45 -1.08 23.22 4.41
N PHE A 46 -1.17 22.80 5.69
CA PHE A 46 -1.88 21.59 6.11
C PHE A 46 -2.82 21.90 7.26
N VAL A 47 -3.99 21.27 7.22
CA VAL A 47 -4.96 21.26 8.32
C VAL A 47 -5.12 19.85 8.83
N ASP A 48 -5.46 19.68 10.11
CA ASP A 48 -5.75 18.36 10.68
C ASP A 48 -6.90 17.68 9.93
N ALA A 49 -6.72 16.41 9.65
CA ALA A 49 -7.67 15.56 8.92
C ALA A 49 -8.07 14.29 9.70
N THR A 50 -8.02 14.34 11.03
CA THR A 50 -8.28 13.19 11.93
C THR A 50 -9.58 13.27 12.69
N ALA A 51 -10.42 14.28 12.49
CA ALA A 51 -11.64 14.51 13.27
C ALA A 51 -12.55 13.27 13.31
N GLY A 52 -12.84 12.78 14.51
CA GLY A 52 -13.63 11.56 14.74
C GLY A 52 -12.86 10.24 14.64
N LEU A 53 -11.59 10.25 14.21
CA LEU A 53 -10.73 9.07 14.20
C LEU A 53 -10.10 8.90 15.57
N SER A 54 -10.51 7.85 16.31
CA SER A 54 -10.00 7.53 17.63
C SER A 54 -9.67 6.04 17.70
N ASP A 55 -8.40 5.70 17.51
CA ASP A 55 -7.91 4.33 17.49
C ASP A 55 -6.46 4.24 17.96
N THR A 56 -5.96 3.01 18.07
CA THR A 56 -4.56 2.71 18.39
C THR A 56 -3.94 1.95 17.22
N PRO A 57 -3.38 2.66 16.22
CA PRO A 57 -2.73 2.03 15.07
C PRO A 57 -1.35 1.44 15.44
N ILE A 58 -0.67 0.86 14.46
CA ILE A 58 0.79 0.68 14.51
C ILE A 58 1.48 2.05 14.50
N PHE A 59 2.80 2.11 14.69
CA PHE A 59 3.55 3.37 14.81
C PHE A 59 3.30 4.32 13.62
N ILE A 60 3.29 3.78 12.39
CA ILE A 60 2.85 4.50 11.20
C ILE A 60 1.49 3.98 10.79
N MET A 61 0.44 4.76 11.00
CA MET A 61 -0.93 4.39 10.63
C MET A 61 -1.06 4.26 9.12
N PRO A 62 -1.40 3.07 8.59
CA PRO A 62 -1.66 2.93 7.15
C PRO A 62 -2.96 3.63 6.77
N TYR A 63 -2.94 4.35 5.66
CA TYR A 63 -4.14 4.90 5.04
C TYR A 63 -4.04 4.83 3.51
N VAL A 64 -5.18 4.86 2.86
CA VAL A 64 -5.27 4.81 1.39
C VAL A 64 -6.40 5.70 0.90
N LEU A 65 -6.15 6.40 -0.21
CA LEU A 65 -7.20 7.05 -0.99
C LEU A 65 -7.99 6.00 -1.78
N ASP A 66 -9.31 6.18 -1.87
CA ASP A 66 -10.10 5.44 -2.84
C ASP A 66 -9.80 5.95 -4.25
N PRO A 67 -9.27 5.11 -5.16
CA PRO A 67 -8.89 5.56 -6.51
C PRO A 67 -10.07 6.06 -7.34
N SER A 68 -11.28 5.59 -7.05
CA SER A 68 -12.51 5.96 -7.77
C SER A 68 -13.19 7.20 -7.20
N ALA A 69 -12.94 7.50 -5.92
CA ALA A 69 -13.56 8.62 -5.20
C ALA A 69 -12.57 9.24 -4.21
N PRO A 70 -11.63 10.11 -4.64
CA PRO A 70 -10.56 10.65 -3.79
C PRO A 70 -11.02 11.52 -2.61
N ASP A 71 -12.31 11.83 -2.48
CA ASP A 71 -12.88 12.38 -1.25
C ASP A 71 -12.99 11.33 -0.13
N ARG A 72 -12.91 10.04 -0.52
CA ARG A 72 -12.95 8.91 0.38
C ARG A 72 -11.55 8.41 0.69
N LEU A 73 -11.28 8.27 2.00
CA LEU A 73 -10.07 7.63 2.49
C LEU A 73 -10.45 6.53 3.49
N TYR A 74 -9.56 5.57 3.58
CA TYR A 74 -9.59 4.54 4.62
C TYR A 74 -8.31 4.60 5.44
N ALA A 75 -8.43 4.36 6.74
CA ALA A 75 -7.30 4.30 7.68
C ALA A 75 -7.43 3.07 8.58
N GLY A 76 -6.29 2.47 8.91
CA GLY A 76 -6.23 1.24 9.67
C GLY A 76 -5.66 1.42 11.07
N GLY A 77 -6.38 0.91 12.07
CA GLY A 77 -5.96 0.80 13.46
C GLY A 77 -6.27 -0.60 13.98
N THR A 78 -6.99 -0.70 15.10
CA THR A 78 -7.57 -1.96 15.58
C THR A 78 -8.78 -2.39 14.76
N ARG A 79 -9.29 -1.49 13.93
CA ARG A 79 -10.36 -1.65 12.96
C ARG A 79 -10.12 -0.78 11.74
N LEU A 80 -10.99 -0.89 10.73
CA LEU A 80 -10.98 -0.01 9.58
C LEU A 80 -11.85 1.22 9.82
N TRP A 81 -11.32 2.37 9.47
CA TRP A 81 -11.99 3.67 9.49
C TRP A 81 -12.17 4.21 8.09
N ARG A 82 -13.23 4.98 7.87
CA ARG A 82 -13.53 5.64 6.61
C ARG A 82 -13.96 7.09 6.81
N THR A 83 -13.48 7.95 5.95
CA THR A 83 -14.05 9.27 5.68
C THR A 83 -14.58 9.32 4.25
N ASP A 84 -15.66 10.04 4.03
CA ASP A 84 -16.24 10.31 2.70
C ASP A 84 -16.14 11.81 2.35
N ASN A 85 -15.38 12.58 3.12
CA ASN A 85 -15.30 14.04 3.03
C ASN A 85 -13.87 14.59 3.28
N GLN A 86 -12.88 13.90 2.73
CA GLN A 86 -11.48 14.34 2.77
C GLN A 86 -10.91 14.47 4.20
N GLY A 87 -11.25 13.56 5.10
CA GLY A 87 -10.73 13.55 6.47
C GLY A 87 -11.41 14.53 7.44
N ARG A 88 -12.47 15.23 7.01
CA ARG A 88 -13.21 16.15 7.90
C ARG A 88 -14.02 15.44 8.97
N ASN A 89 -14.38 14.19 8.75
CA ASN A 89 -15.01 13.32 9.73
C ASN A 89 -14.78 11.86 9.39
N TRP A 90 -14.40 11.07 10.39
CA TRP A 90 -14.17 9.64 10.25
C TRP A 90 -15.21 8.83 11.03
N ARG A 91 -15.50 7.63 10.51
CA ARG A 91 -16.35 6.65 11.18
C ARG A 91 -15.79 5.24 11.00
N PRO A 92 -15.98 4.35 11.98
CA PRO A 92 -15.56 2.96 11.82
C PRO A 92 -16.46 2.24 10.81
N VAL A 93 -15.82 1.39 9.97
CA VAL A 93 -16.50 0.61 8.91
C VAL A 93 -16.15 -0.88 8.98
N SER A 94 -15.61 -1.34 10.09
CA SER A 94 -15.47 -2.76 10.40
C SER A 94 -15.65 -3.00 11.90
N GLN A 95 -15.92 -4.26 12.26
CA GLN A 95 -15.68 -4.72 13.63
C GLN A 95 -14.19 -4.59 13.99
N LEU A 96 -13.85 -4.79 15.26
CA LEU A 96 -12.46 -4.93 15.69
C LEU A 96 -11.84 -6.18 15.04
N PHE A 97 -10.67 -6.06 14.47
CA PHE A 97 -9.86 -7.22 14.03
C PHE A 97 -9.21 -7.92 15.24
N GLY A 98 -9.05 -7.21 16.33
CA GLY A 98 -8.53 -7.64 17.62
C GLY A 98 -7.87 -6.47 18.36
N VAL A 99 -7.51 -6.70 19.63
CA VAL A 99 -6.94 -5.65 20.49
C VAL A 99 -5.43 -5.74 20.63
N GLU A 100 -4.84 -6.91 20.35
CA GLU A 100 -3.40 -7.10 20.43
C GLU A 100 -2.69 -6.42 19.25
N PHE A 101 -1.41 -6.11 19.42
CA PHE A 101 -0.59 -5.45 18.40
C PHE A 101 -0.63 -6.19 17.05
N ARG A 102 -0.57 -7.54 17.08
CA ARG A 102 -0.61 -8.40 15.87
C ARG A 102 -1.90 -8.27 15.04
N HIS A 103 -2.98 -7.76 15.62
CA HIS A 103 -4.26 -7.56 14.93
C HIS A 103 -4.41 -6.16 14.34
N ARG A 104 -3.47 -5.25 14.64
CA ARG A 104 -3.51 -3.89 14.09
C ARG A 104 -3.21 -3.95 12.61
N VAL A 105 -3.95 -3.14 11.88
CA VAL A 105 -3.83 -3.06 10.43
C VAL A 105 -2.44 -2.58 10.04
N SER A 106 -1.79 -3.30 9.12
CA SER A 106 -0.46 -2.99 8.57
C SER A 106 -0.50 -2.60 7.10
N ALA A 107 -1.52 -3.06 6.35
CA ALA A 107 -1.66 -2.77 4.93
C ALA A 107 -3.13 -2.66 4.53
N LEU A 108 -3.41 -1.84 3.52
CA LEU A 108 -4.76 -1.58 2.99
C LEU A 108 -4.71 -1.54 1.47
N ALA A 109 -5.74 -2.09 0.82
CA ALA A 109 -5.94 -1.91 -0.61
C ALA A 109 -7.43 -1.73 -0.94
N VAL A 110 -7.71 -0.78 -1.84
CA VAL A 110 -9.01 -0.58 -2.50
C VAL A 110 -8.83 -0.92 -3.97
N SER A 111 -9.72 -1.71 -4.54
CA SER A 111 -9.65 -2.02 -5.96
C SER A 111 -9.97 -0.77 -6.80
N PRO A 112 -9.12 -0.43 -7.78
CA PRO A 112 -9.34 0.73 -8.64
C PRO A 112 -10.50 0.56 -9.62
N THR A 113 -10.89 -0.68 -9.92
CA THR A 113 -11.98 -1.00 -10.87
C THR A 113 -13.31 -1.30 -10.17
N ASN A 114 -13.27 -1.65 -8.87
CA ASN A 114 -14.46 -1.91 -8.07
C ASN A 114 -14.23 -1.55 -6.60
N PRO A 115 -14.61 -0.35 -6.13
CA PRO A 115 -14.35 0.12 -4.76
C PRO A 115 -15.11 -0.67 -3.68
N GLU A 116 -16.02 -1.57 -4.04
CA GLU A 116 -16.61 -2.53 -3.12
C GLU A 116 -15.61 -3.63 -2.69
N ARG A 117 -14.55 -3.82 -3.48
CA ARG A 117 -13.49 -4.80 -3.20
C ARG A 117 -12.37 -4.14 -2.41
N MET A 118 -12.18 -4.58 -1.18
CA MET A 118 -11.11 -4.11 -0.32
C MET A 118 -10.41 -5.26 0.39
N LEU A 119 -9.13 -5.01 0.69
CA LEU A 119 -8.28 -5.88 1.50
C LEU A 119 -7.70 -5.09 2.68
N VAL A 120 -7.59 -5.78 3.81
CA VAL A 120 -6.98 -5.26 5.04
C VAL A 120 -6.04 -6.33 5.59
N GLY A 121 -4.76 -6.03 5.68
CA GLY A 121 -3.73 -6.93 6.19
C GLY A 121 -3.31 -6.59 7.62
N ASN A 122 -2.98 -7.64 8.39
CA ASN A 122 -2.29 -7.55 9.67
C ASN A 122 -1.35 -8.76 9.84
N GLN A 123 -0.78 -9.00 11.02
CA GLN A 123 0.11 -10.15 11.23
C GLN A 123 -0.62 -11.51 11.29
N VAL A 124 -1.94 -11.51 11.38
CA VAL A 124 -2.75 -12.73 11.60
C VAL A 124 -3.44 -13.18 10.31
N ALA A 125 -3.95 -12.24 9.53
CA ALA A 125 -4.75 -12.53 8.35
C ALA A 125 -4.76 -11.38 7.33
N ILE A 126 -5.18 -11.72 6.13
CA ILE A 126 -5.68 -10.77 5.14
C ILE A 126 -7.20 -10.85 5.17
N HIS A 127 -7.84 -9.78 5.56
CA HIS A 127 -9.30 -9.65 5.58
C HIS A 127 -9.78 -9.05 4.28
N TRP A 128 -10.87 -9.60 3.74
CA TRP A 128 -11.48 -9.12 2.49
C TRP A 128 -12.96 -8.77 2.67
N ASN A 129 -13.42 -7.83 1.88
CA ASN A 129 -14.82 -7.46 1.77
C ASN A 129 -15.15 -7.13 0.31
N ALA A 130 -16.31 -7.63 -0.17
CA ALA A 130 -16.81 -7.39 -1.51
C ALA A 130 -17.99 -6.39 -1.53
N GLN A 131 -18.31 -5.76 -0.39
CA GLN A 131 -19.34 -4.76 -0.17
C GLN A 131 -18.83 -3.66 0.78
N ALA A 132 -17.60 -3.19 0.56
CA ALA A 132 -16.91 -2.27 1.47
C ALA A 132 -17.62 -0.91 1.60
N LEU A 133 -18.31 -0.45 0.57
CA LEU A 133 -19.02 0.83 0.59
C LEU A 133 -20.21 0.85 1.54
N SER A 134 -20.88 -0.29 1.71
CA SER A 134 -22.01 -0.45 2.64
C SER A 134 -21.60 -0.81 4.07
N SER A 135 -20.29 -0.97 4.33
CA SER A 135 -19.76 -1.39 5.63
C SER A 135 -20.00 -0.38 6.74
N ALA A 136 -20.28 -0.91 7.94
CA ALA A 136 -20.51 -0.19 9.19
C ALA A 136 -19.60 -0.75 10.30
N SER A 137 -19.65 -0.15 11.48
CA SER A 137 -18.82 -0.54 12.65
C SER A 137 -19.02 -1.99 13.12
N THR A 138 -20.12 -2.61 12.74
CA THR A 138 -20.48 -4.00 13.07
C THR A 138 -20.22 -4.97 11.93
N THR A 139 -19.78 -4.49 10.76
CA THR A 139 -19.54 -5.36 9.60
C THR A 139 -18.36 -6.28 9.87
N SER A 140 -18.62 -7.58 9.77
CA SER A 140 -17.59 -8.60 9.84
C SER A 140 -16.88 -8.74 8.49
N TRP A 141 -15.57 -8.69 8.51
CA TRP A 141 -14.73 -8.92 7.35
C TRP A 141 -14.19 -10.35 7.41
N MET A 142 -14.31 -11.07 6.32
CA MET A 142 -13.79 -12.43 6.22
C MET A 142 -12.26 -12.41 6.17
N GLY A 143 -11.62 -13.36 6.86
CA GLY A 143 -10.16 -13.44 6.92
C GLY A 143 -9.63 -14.73 6.30
N THR A 144 -8.51 -14.62 5.60
CA THR A 144 -7.69 -15.74 5.10
C THR A 144 -6.24 -15.53 5.54
N SER A 145 -5.52 -16.60 5.80
CA SER A 145 -4.12 -16.52 6.23
C SER A 145 -3.28 -17.42 5.33
N PRO A 146 -2.71 -16.91 4.23
CA PRO A 146 -1.82 -17.70 3.39
C PRO A 146 -0.53 -18.09 4.14
N ARG A 147 -0.07 -17.22 5.04
CA ARG A 147 0.99 -17.50 6.01
C ARG A 147 0.86 -16.60 7.24
N ALA A 148 1.51 -16.99 8.33
CA ALA A 148 1.72 -16.08 9.47
C ALA A 148 2.82 -15.08 9.15
N GLY A 149 2.67 -13.83 9.59
CA GLY A 149 3.69 -12.80 9.44
C GLY A 149 3.12 -11.42 9.12
N TRP A 150 4.00 -10.45 9.04
CA TRP A 150 3.64 -9.06 8.78
C TRP A 150 3.27 -8.86 7.32
N VAL A 151 2.00 -8.60 7.05
CA VAL A 151 1.56 -8.15 5.71
C VAL A 151 2.08 -6.73 5.50
N SER A 152 3.06 -6.59 4.62
CA SER A 152 3.75 -5.33 4.36
C SER A 152 3.08 -4.49 3.28
N SER A 153 2.51 -5.14 2.27
CA SER A 153 1.79 -4.45 1.18
C SER A 153 0.64 -5.29 0.67
N LEU A 154 -0.41 -4.60 0.24
CA LEU A 154 -1.56 -5.16 -0.46
C LEU A 154 -1.84 -4.27 -1.67
N VAL A 155 -2.04 -4.86 -2.84
CA VAL A 155 -2.43 -4.13 -4.04
C VAL A 155 -3.42 -4.95 -4.85
N PHE A 156 -4.39 -4.29 -5.49
CA PHE A 156 -5.21 -4.90 -6.54
C PHE A 156 -4.57 -4.67 -7.91
N ASP A 157 -4.83 -5.60 -8.80
CA ASP A 157 -4.56 -5.39 -10.21
C ASP A 157 -5.29 -4.14 -10.73
N PRO A 158 -4.65 -3.29 -11.53
CA PRO A 158 -5.24 -2.03 -11.99
C PRO A 158 -6.45 -2.19 -12.91
N LEU A 159 -6.68 -3.39 -13.47
CA LEU A 159 -7.75 -3.66 -14.44
C LEU A 159 -8.70 -4.79 -14.00
N ASP A 160 -8.40 -5.50 -12.89
CA ASP A 160 -9.16 -6.68 -12.47
C ASP A 160 -9.34 -6.69 -10.94
N ALA A 161 -10.58 -6.48 -10.48
CA ALA A 161 -10.91 -6.45 -9.07
C ALA A 161 -10.83 -7.82 -8.35
N ASP A 162 -10.71 -8.91 -9.09
CA ASP A 162 -10.55 -10.24 -8.50
C ASP A 162 -9.07 -10.63 -8.36
N VAL A 163 -8.16 -9.93 -9.04
CA VAL A 163 -6.72 -10.17 -8.92
C VAL A 163 -6.11 -9.21 -7.91
N ALA A 164 -5.42 -9.78 -6.93
CA ALA A 164 -4.72 -9.00 -5.90
C ALA A 164 -3.39 -9.66 -5.52
N TYR A 165 -2.51 -8.88 -4.92
CA TYR A 165 -1.20 -9.32 -4.46
C TYR A 165 -0.98 -8.89 -3.00
N ALA A 166 -0.26 -9.73 -2.27
CA ALA A 166 0.16 -9.49 -0.90
C ALA A 166 1.65 -9.77 -0.74
N THR A 167 2.33 -8.96 0.04
CA THR A 167 3.73 -9.18 0.41
C THR A 167 3.91 -9.30 1.92
N TYR A 168 4.98 -9.97 2.32
CA TYR A 168 5.34 -10.19 3.71
C TYR A 168 6.79 -9.79 3.98
N SER A 169 7.02 -9.01 5.04
CA SER A 169 8.34 -8.53 5.45
C SER A 169 8.98 -9.33 6.59
N ASN A 170 8.64 -10.60 6.69
CA ASN A 170 9.27 -11.54 7.63
C ASN A 170 10.12 -12.55 6.87
N PHE A 171 11.22 -12.97 7.44
CA PHE A 171 11.97 -14.13 6.98
C PHE A 171 11.15 -15.43 7.10
N GLY A 172 11.57 -16.45 6.38
CA GLY A 172 10.99 -17.79 6.38
C GLY A 172 9.70 -17.92 5.55
N GLY A 173 9.65 -18.89 4.65
CA GLY A 173 8.49 -19.18 3.78
C GLY A 173 8.40 -18.29 2.55
N ASP A 174 7.23 -18.28 1.93
CA ASP A 174 6.99 -17.48 0.74
C ASP A 174 6.60 -16.03 1.11
N HIS A 175 7.05 -15.07 0.30
CA HIS A 175 6.96 -13.65 0.60
C HIS A 175 5.94 -12.91 -0.26
N VAL A 176 5.64 -13.45 -1.45
CA VAL A 176 4.75 -12.83 -2.42
C VAL A 176 3.61 -13.77 -2.76
N TRP A 177 2.40 -13.29 -2.61
CA TRP A 177 1.18 -14.07 -2.80
C TRP A 177 0.25 -13.38 -3.79
N ARG A 178 -0.39 -14.17 -4.65
CA ARG A 178 -1.38 -13.73 -5.61
C ARG A 178 -2.74 -14.36 -5.32
N SER A 179 -3.77 -13.55 -5.33
CA SER A 179 -5.17 -13.98 -5.36
C SER A 179 -5.76 -13.79 -6.76
N ALA A 180 -6.70 -14.64 -7.14
CA ALA A 180 -7.48 -14.53 -8.37
C ALA A 180 -9.00 -14.50 -8.09
N ASP A 181 -9.38 -14.28 -6.83
CA ASP A 181 -10.78 -14.33 -6.36
C ASP A 181 -11.11 -13.21 -5.36
N GLY A 182 -10.36 -12.10 -5.42
CA GLY A 182 -10.57 -10.92 -4.58
C GLY A 182 -10.13 -11.11 -3.13
N GLY A 183 -9.12 -11.93 -2.89
CA GLY A 183 -8.52 -12.16 -1.57
C GLY A 183 -9.12 -13.34 -0.78
N ARG A 184 -9.99 -14.15 -1.40
CA ARG A 184 -10.59 -15.32 -0.75
C ARG A 184 -9.62 -16.49 -0.65
N SER A 185 -8.75 -16.65 -1.65
CA SER A 185 -7.66 -17.63 -1.64
C SER A 185 -6.38 -17.02 -2.22
N TRP A 186 -5.23 -17.61 -1.90
CA TRP A 186 -3.93 -17.09 -2.23
C TRP A 186 -2.99 -18.20 -2.68
N THR A 187 -2.18 -17.92 -3.69
CA THR A 187 -1.13 -18.80 -4.20
C THR A 187 0.21 -18.08 -4.11
N ALA A 188 1.24 -18.75 -3.60
CA ALA A 188 2.59 -18.20 -3.56
C ALA A 188 3.16 -18.05 -4.97
N ILE A 189 3.85 -16.92 -5.21
CA ILE A 189 4.48 -16.59 -6.48
C ILE A 189 5.93 -16.13 -6.30
N ASP A 190 6.64 -16.70 -5.34
CA ASP A 190 8.06 -16.42 -5.10
C ASP A 190 8.98 -16.95 -6.21
N GLY A 191 8.41 -17.62 -7.22
CA GLY A 191 9.15 -18.21 -8.31
C GLY A 191 9.69 -19.61 -8.03
N SER A 192 10.51 -20.11 -8.95
CA SER A 192 11.08 -21.46 -8.88
C SER A 192 12.52 -21.51 -9.39
N GLY A 193 13.25 -22.54 -8.98
CA GLY A 193 14.62 -22.78 -9.44
C GLY A 193 15.54 -21.58 -9.21
N ALA A 194 16.33 -21.23 -10.20
CA ALA A 194 17.23 -20.07 -10.15
C ALA A 194 16.53 -18.71 -10.17
N GLY A 195 15.27 -18.69 -10.55
CA GLY A 195 14.42 -17.49 -10.54
C GLY A 195 13.55 -17.36 -9.28
N ARG A 196 13.78 -18.17 -8.24
CA ARG A 196 13.09 -18.03 -6.97
C ARG A 196 13.67 -16.86 -6.18
N LEU A 197 12.80 -16.09 -5.51
CA LEU A 197 13.23 -15.08 -4.55
C LEU A 197 14.05 -15.71 -3.41
N PRO A 198 15.13 -15.07 -2.99
CA PRO A 198 15.81 -15.45 -1.75
C PRO A 198 14.89 -15.20 -0.54
N ASP A 199 15.17 -15.87 0.57
CA ASP A 199 14.47 -15.60 1.83
C ASP A 199 14.89 -14.23 2.37
N MET A 200 14.01 -13.24 2.17
CA MET A 200 14.25 -11.84 2.55
C MET A 200 12.93 -11.10 2.77
N PRO A 201 12.90 -10.08 3.62
CA PRO A 201 11.77 -9.16 3.72
C PRO A 201 11.39 -8.52 2.38
N VAL A 202 10.11 -8.59 2.02
CA VAL A 202 9.52 -7.87 0.89
C VAL A 202 8.60 -6.80 1.43
N HIS A 203 8.91 -5.52 1.14
CA HIS A 203 8.22 -4.37 1.75
C HIS A 203 7.06 -3.86 0.91
N SER A 204 7.20 -3.92 -0.40
CA SER A 204 6.19 -3.38 -1.32
C SER A 204 6.15 -4.12 -2.65
N ILE A 205 5.03 -4.01 -3.35
CA ILE A 205 4.83 -4.52 -4.71
C ILE A 205 4.15 -3.46 -5.56
N ALA A 206 4.57 -3.35 -6.82
CA ALA A 206 3.90 -2.55 -7.84
C ALA A 206 3.69 -3.38 -9.12
N ILE A 207 2.56 -3.16 -9.78
CA ILE A 207 2.16 -3.82 -11.02
C ILE A 207 2.31 -2.81 -12.15
N ASP A 208 2.99 -3.17 -13.25
CA ASP A 208 3.06 -2.32 -14.43
C ASP A 208 1.65 -2.19 -15.04
N PRO A 209 1.09 -0.98 -15.13
CA PRO A 209 -0.25 -0.79 -15.66
C PRO A 209 -0.36 -1.06 -17.17
N THR A 210 0.77 -1.17 -17.88
CA THR A 210 0.82 -1.46 -19.32
C THR A 210 1.12 -2.93 -19.61
N ASP A 211 1.74 -3.63 -18.66
CA ASP A 211 2.06 -5.06 -18.76
C ASP A 211 1.88 -5.75 -17.40
N ARG A 212 0.71 -6.30 -17.14
CA ARG A 212 0.33 -6.93 -15.87
C ARG A 212 1.15 -8.18 -15.51
N GLN A 213 1.95 -8.72 -16.43
CA GLN A 213 2.93 -9.77 -16.12
C GLN A 213 4.19 -9.19 -15.49
N ARG A 214 4.40 -7.88 -15.61
CA ARG A 214 5.56 -7.20 -15.03
C ARG A 214 5.23 -6.68 -13.64
N LEU A 215 5.94 -7.25 -12.67
CA LEU A 215 5.81 -6.95 -11.26
C LEU A 215 7.15 -6.45 -10.71
N TYR A 216 7.10 -5.49 -9.78
CA TYR A 216 8.28 -4.95 -9.11
C TYR A 216 8.13 -5.07 -7.60
N LEU A 217 9.19 -5.47 -6.92
CA LEU A 217 9.24 -5.58 -5.47
C LEU A 217 10.29 -4.63 -4.89
N GLY A 218 9.94 -3.97 -3.78
CA GLY A 218 10.90 -3.35 -2.89
C GLY A 218 11.26 -4.32 -1.76
N THR A 219 12.56 -4.55 -1.56
CA THR A 219 13.08 -5.59 -0.66
C THR A 219 14.29 -5.11 0.13
N ASP A 220 14.75 -5.89 1.11
CA ASP A 220 16.01 -5.66 1.81
C ASP A 220 17.24 -5.69 0.87
N LEU A 221 17.14 -6.37 -0.25
CA LEU A 221 18.23 -6.50 -1.22
C LEU A 221 18.07 -5.58 -2.46
N GLY A 222 17.21 -4.57 -2.37
CA GLY A 222 16.93 -3.64 -3.47
C GLY A 222 15.65 -3.97 -4.21
N VAL A 223 15.62 -3.71 -5.50
CA VAL A 223 14.45 -3.95 -6.36
C VAL A 223 14.56 -5.30 -7.05
N TYR A 224 13.47 -6.06 -7.03
CA TYR A 224 13.30 -7.28 -7.84
C TYR A 224 12.21 -7.09 -8.88
N VAL A 225 12.39 -7.71 -10.04
CA VAL A 225 11.44 -7.65 -11.14
C VAL A 225 11.06 -9.06 -11.61
N SER A 226 9.79 -9.26 -11.89
CA SER A 226 9.28 -10.38 -12.67
C SER A 226 8.66 -9.84 -13.97
N VAL A 227 8.80 -10.56 -15.06
CA VAL A 227 8.18 -10.26 -16.36
C VAL A 227 7.19 -11.36 -16.80
N ASP A 228 6.93 -12.29 -15.90
CA ASP A 228 6.09 -13.49 -16.15
C ASP A 228 5.09 -13.77 -15.03
N GLY A 229 4.65 -12.70 -14.34
CA GLY A 229 3.61 -12.77 -13.30
C GLY A 229 4.06 -13.45 -12.01
N GLY A 230 5.37 -13.45 -11.72
CA GLY A 230 5.93 -14.02 -10.51
C GLY A 230 6.42 -15.46 -10.64
N ALA A 231 6.44 -16.02 -11.88
CA ALA A 231 7.00 -17.34 -12.10
C ALA A 231 8.54 -17.36 -11.92
N HIS A 232 9.19 -16.25 -12.27
CA HIS A 232 10.62 -16.02 -12.04
C HIS A 232 10.86 -14.56 -11.61
N TRP A 233 11.86 -14.36 -10.77
CA TRP A 233 12.31 -13.06 -10.29
C TRP A 233 13.78 -12.85 -10.54
N ALA A 234 14.16 -11.63 -10.88
CA ALA A 234 15.54 -11.20 -11.02
C ALA A 234 15.76 -9.90 -10.26
N GLN A 235 16.95 -9.74 -9.67
CA GLN A 235 17.31 -8.48 -9.05
C GLN A 235 17.57 -7.44 -10.15
N GLU A 236 16.97 -6.26 -9.99
CA GLU A 236 17.24 -5.13 -10.88
C GLU A 236 18.53 -4.44 -10.45
N ASN A 237 19.56 -4.59 -11.26
CA ASN A 237 20.90 -4.07 -10.97
C ASN A 237 21.27 -2.86 -11.85
N THR A 238 20.38 -2.45 -12.76
CA THR A 238 20.63 -1.38 -13.73
C THR A 238 20.29 -0.03 -13.10
N GLY A 239 21.27 0.61 -12.47
CA GLY A 239 21.10 1.96 -11.92
C GLY A 239 20.55 2.03 -10.50
N PHE A 240 19.99 0.95 -9.94
CA PHE A 240 19.57 0.89 -8.55
C PHE A 240 20.73 0.37 -7.66
N ALA A 241 20.99 1.04 -6.55
CA ALA A 241 21.92 0.53 -5.56
C ALA A 241 21.29 -0.65 -4.80
N ASN A 242 22.11 -1.58 -4.32
CA ASN A 242 21.70 -2.58 -3.34
C ASN A 242 21.41 -1.89 -2.00
N ALA A 243 20.24 -1.29 -1.90
CA ALA A 243 19.78 -0.58 -0.71
C ALA A 243 18.39 -1.10 -0.36
N ILE A 244 18.10 -1.22 0.93
CA ILE A 244 16.76 -1.52 1.40
C ILE A 244 15.78 -0.59 0.69
N THR A 245 14.85 -1.17 -0.04
CA THR A 245 13.84 -0.45 -0.80
C THR A 245 12.48 -0.65 -0.14
N GLU A 246 12.06 0.38 0.59
CA GLU A 246 10.83 0.37 1.38
C GLU A 246 9.56 0.44 0.51
N SER A 247 9.62 1.17 -0.58
CA SER A 247 8.47 1.34 -1.47
C SER A 247 8.88 1.43 -2.93
N VAL A 248 8.12 0.76 -3.79
CA VAL A 248 8.17 0.93 -5.23
C VAL A 248 6.84 1.49 -5.72
N GLN A 249 6.90 2.48 -6.62
CA GLN A 249 5.74 3.14 -7.20
C GLN A 249 5.94 3.31 -8.70
N ILE A 250 4.87 3.12 -9.46
CA ILE A 250 4.90 3.38 -10.91
C ILE A 250 4.05 4.61 -11.20
N ALA A 251 4.71 5.68 -11.64
CA ALA A 251 4.01 6.81 -12.22
C ALA A 251 3.52 6.42 -13.62
N ARG A 252 2.23 6.62 -13.85
CA ARG A 252 1.65 6.41 -15.20
C ARG A 252 2.33 7.34 -16.18
N GLY A 253 2.70 6.82 -17.33
CA GLY A 253 3.13 7.62 -18.44
C GLY A 253 1.99 8.49 -19.00
N ASP A 254 2.36 9.53 -19.73
CA ASP A 254 1.46 10.36 -20.50
C ASP A 254 1.85 10.35 -21.98
N ALA A 255 1.15 11.12 -22.82
CA ALA A 255 1.44 11.21 -24.26
C ALA A 255 2.84 11.81 -24.51
N GLY A 256 3.84 10.94 -24.55
CA GLY A 256 5.24 11.28 -24.79
C GLY A 256 6.22 10.85 -23.70
N ASN A 257 5.72 10.40 -22.55
CA ASN A 257 6.54 9.87 -21.46
C ASN A 257 6.11 8.44 -21.09
N PRO A 258 7.02 7.45 -21.13
CA PRO A 258 6.70 6.12 -20.66
C PRO A 258 6.43 6.09 -19.16
N PRO A 259 5.76 5.05 -18.63
CA PRO A 259 5.68 4.82 -17.20
C PRO A 259 7.08 4.82 -16.57
N ARG A 260 7.19 5.36 -15.36
CA ARG A 260 8.45 5.39 -14.60
C ARG A 260 8.29 4.66 -13.29
N LEU A 261 9.22 3.78 -13.00
CA LEU A 261 9.36 3.17 -11.69
C LEU A 261 10.15 4.11 -10.77
N TYR A 262 9.63 4.33 -9.56
CA TYR A 262 10.34 5.03 -8.49
C TYR A 262 10.59 4.06 -7.35
N ALA A 263 11.83 3.99 -6.89
CA ALA A 263 12.23 3.21 -5.73
C ALA A 263 12.62 4.17 -4.58
N PHE A 264 11.93 4.04 -3.46
CA PHE A 264 12.18 4.80 -2.24
C PHE A 264 13.02 3.93 -1.32
N THR A 265 14.27 4.36 -1.06
CA THR A 265 15.26 3.56 -0.38
C THR A 265 15.56 4.09 1.01
N TYR A 266 15.91 3.19 1.93
CA TYR A 266 16.39 3.58 3.25
C TYR A 266 17.80 4.18 3.14
N GLY A 267 17.89 5.48 3.46
CA GLY A 267 19.17 6.20 3.56
C GLY A 267 19.84 6.55 2.22
N ARG A 268 19.24 6.20 1.05
CA ARG A 268 19.83 6.48 -0.27
C ARG A 268 18.93 7.32 -1.19
N GLY A 269 17.81 7.83 -0.65
CA GLY A 269 16.89 8.69 -1.37
C GLY A 269 15.97 7.95 -2.34
N VAL A 270 15.57 8.63 -3.42
CA VAL A 270 14.62 8.13 -4.43
C VAL A 270 15.35 7.95 -5.76
N TRP A 271 15.14 6.81 -6.38
CA TRP A 271 15.70 6.42 -7.68
C TRP A 271 14.57 6.26 -8.72
N SER A 272 14.86 6.54 -10.00
CA SER A 272 13.91 6.36 -11.12
C SER A 272 14.63 6.00 -12.40
#